data_0d529703e4a671b28e3fdc22e57ae3ce
#
_entry.id   0d529703e4a671b28e3fdc22e57ae3ce
#
_cell.length_a   1.000
_cell.length_b   1.000
_cell.length_c   1.000
_cell.angle_alpha   90.00
_cell.angle_beta   90.00
_cell.angle_gamma   90.00
#
_symmetry.space_group_name_H-M   'P 1'
#
loop_
_entity.id
_entity.type
_entity.pdbx_description
1 polymer ?
#
loop_
_entity_poly.entity_id
_entity_poly.type
_entity_poly.pdbx_seq_one_letter_code
_entity_poly.pdbx_strand_id
1 'polypeptide(L)'
;SVYSASALARAEFPDLDVSIRGAVSIGRRAQDPLAELVKIDPKAIGVGMYQHDVNQKELAHALDGVVESVVNQVGVNVNTASPALLEHVAGIGGKLAQSILAYREERGVFKTRKSLLDVPGLGTKAYEQSAGFLRIRDGQNPLDNSAIHPESYPVAEAVLERAGVQPATAMDERVTALERLTATTPPKQLADELNCGLPTLEDILEQLARPGRDPREDTPAPILRSDVLSTDDLAEGMTLKGTVRNAVDFGAFIDIGVKQDGLLHKSKIPFGTILKVGDILDVEILSIEATRGRISLGWVKA
;
A
#
# COMPACT_ATOMS: atom_id res chain seq x y z
N SER A 1 23.02 3.61 -1.95
CA SER A 1 22.42 3.01 -1.29
C SER A 1 22.66 1.63 -0.76
N VAL A 2 22.06 1.33 0.39
CA VAL A 2 22.26 0.05 1.10
C VAL A 2 21.88 -1.14 0.23
N TYR A 3 20.71 -1.09 -0.43
CA TYR A 3 20.26 -2.16 -1.32
C TYR A 3 21.24 -2.43 -2.48
N SER A 4 21.64 -1.42 -3.23
CA SER A 4 22.42 -1.63 -4.46
C SER A 4 23.78 -2.31 -4.22
N ALA A 5 24.35 -2.16 -3.02
CA ALA A 5 25.59 -2.82 -2.60
C ALA A 5 25.35 -4.19 -1.92
N SER A 6 24.12 -4.55 -1.63
CA SER A 6 23.78 -5.78 -0.90
C SER A 6 24.05 -7.07 -1.70
N ALA A 7 24.13 -8.20 -1.01
CA ALA A 7 24.21 -9.51 -1.63
C ALA A 7 22.93 -9.82 -2.44
N LEU A 8 21.77 -9.41 -1.92
CA LEU A 8 20.48 -9.57 -2.58
C LEU A 8 20.46 -8.85 -3.94
N ALA A 9 20.89 -7.59 -3.99
CA ALA A 9 20.92 -6.84 -5.25
C ALA A 9 21.89 -7.43 -6.27
N ARG A 10 23.01 -8.01 -5.82
CA ARG A 10 23.93 -8.74 -6.71
C ARG A 10 23.32 -10.02 -7.26
N ALA A 11 22.53 -10.72 -6.44
CA ALA A 11 21.83 -11.92 -6.88
C ALA A 11 20.69 -11.62 -7.85
N GLU A 12 19.93 -10.53 -7.60
CA GLU A 12 18.85 -10.09 -8.52
C GLU A 12 19.38 -9.55 -9.86
N PHE A 13 20.54 -8.92 -9.85
CA PHE A 13 21.12 -8.25 -11.03
C PHE A 13 22.63 -8.49 -11.10
N PRO A 14 23.09 -9.71 -11.43
CA PRO A 14 24.52 -10.05 -11.44
C PRO A 14 25.31 -9.20 -12.44
N ASP A 15 24.72 -8.88 -13.59
CA ASP A 15 25.37 -8.20 -14.72
C ASP A 15 25.26 -6.68 -14.67
N LEU A 16 24.51 -6.10 -13.72
CA LEU A 16 24.36 -4.66 -13.59
C LEU A 16 25.36 -4.09 -12.57
N ASP A 17 25.88 -2.90 -12.85
CA ASP A 17 26.68 -2.18 -11.86
C ASP A 17 25.83 -1.65 -10.69
N VAL A 18 26.51 -1.19 -9.63
CA VAL A 18 25.88 -0.73 -8.40
C VAL A 18 24.98 0.49 -8.61
N SER A 19 25.32 1.38 -9.56
CA SER A 19 24.54 2.59 -9.85
C SER A 19 23.23 2.22 -10.54
N ILE A 20 23.30 1.31 -11.50
CA ILE A 20 22.12 0.84 -12.23
C ILE A 20 21.19 0.04 -11.31
N ARG A 21 21.74 -0.83 -10.44
CA ARG A 21 20.92 -1.52 -9.39
C ARG A 21 20.17 -0.51 -8.52
N GLY A 22 20.85 0.59 -8.15
CA GLY A 22 20.25 1.70 -7.39
C GLY A 22 19.13 2.38 -8.15
N ALA A 23 19.30 2.69 -9.42
CA ALA A 23 18.29 3.31 -10.28
C ALA A 23 17.06 2.42 -10.45
N VAL A 24 17.25 1.10 -10.69
CA VAL A 24 16.16 0.12 -10.76
C VAL A 24 15.37 0.09 -9.45
N SER A 25 16.06 0.06 -8.31
CA SER A 25 15.40 0.07 -7.00
C SER A 25 14.55 1.33 -6.78
N ILE A 26 15.06 2.51 -7.17
CA ILE A 26 14.31 3.77 -7.09
C ILE A 26 13.05 3.70 -7.98
N GLY A 27 13.17 3.23 -9.20
CA GLY A 27 12.03 3.05 -10.11
C GLY A 27 10.98 2.09 -9.55
N ARG A 28 11.41 0.95 -8.98
CA ARG A 28 10.50 -0.02 -8.35
C ARG A 28 9.79 0.54 -7.12
N ARG A 29 10.43 1.41 -6.34
CA ARG A 29 9.75 2.10 -5.20
C ARG A 29 8.63 3.01 -5.65
N ALA A 30 8.72 3.59 -6.84
CA ALA A 30 7.63 4.38 -7.40
C ALA A 30 6.43 3.50 -7.83
N GLN A 31 6.69 2.23 -8.18
CA GLN A 31 5.64 1.27 -8.55
C GLN A 31 5.01 0.59 -7.33
N ASP A 32 5.83 0.04 -6.44
CA ASP A 32 5.43 -0.58 -5.18
C ASP A 32 6.50 -0.34 -4.10
N PRO A 33 6.32 0.69 -3.25
CA PRO A 33 7.29 1.02 -2.22
C PRO A 33 7.46 -0.12 -1.20
N LEU A 34 6.40 -0.82 -0.81
CA LEU A 34 6.48 -1.89 0.19
C LEU A 34 7.32 -3.05 -0.33
N ALA A 35 7.04 -3.55 -1.53
CA ALA A 35 7.74 -4.67 -2.14
C ALA A 35 9.25 -4.43 -2.29
N GLU A 36 9.67 -3.18 -2.42
CA GLU A 36 11.08 -2.83 -2.56
C GLU A 36 11.74 -2.45 -1.23
N LEU A 37 11.03 -1.75 -0.33
CA LEU A 37 11.60 -1.30 0.94
C LEU A 37 11.84 -2.43 1.93
N VAL A 38 11.07 -3.52 1.89
CA VAL A 38 11.31 -4.72 2.72
C VAL A 38 12.68 -5.38 2.47
N LYS A 39 13.35 -5.06 1.36
CA LYS A 39 14.70 -5.53 1.05
C LYS A 39 15.81 -4.80 1.82
N ILE A 40 15.45 -3.79 2.61
CA ILE A 40 16.39 -2.92 3.32
C ILE A 40 16.02 -2.95 4.81
N ASP A 41 17.03 -3.12 5.68
CA ASP A 41 16.83 -2.96 7.13
C ASP A 41 16.18 -1.58 7.40
N PRO A 42 15.02 -1.51 8.05
CA PRO A 42 14.33 -0.25 8.35
C PRO A 42 15.21 0.77 9.07
N LYS A 43 16.16 0.32 9.90
CA LYS A 43 17.13 1.18 10.59
C LYS A 43 18.06 1.93 9.62
N ALA A 44 18.32 1.35 8.45
CA ALA A 44 19.15 1.99 7.43
C ALA A 44 18.41 3.13 6.69
N ILE A 45 17.08 3.15 6.74
CA ILE A 45 16.25 4.23 6.18
C ILE A 45 16.10 5.38 7.19
N GLY A 46 16.14 5.05 8.49
CA GLY A 46 15.89 5.94 9.61
C GLY A 46 14.43 5.86 10.08
N VAL A 47 14.25 5.49 11.35
CA VAL A 47 12.93 5.28 11.98
C VAL A 47 12.64 6.26 13.11
N GLY A 48 13.64 7.01 13.55
CA GLY A 48 13.47 8.03 14.58
C GLY A 48 14.78 8.73 14.96
N MET A 49 14.65 9.94 15.51
CA MET A 49 15.81 10.75 15.93
C MET A 49 16.69 10.02 16.93
N TYR A 50 16.10 9.30 17.87
CA TYR A 50 16.78 8.61 18.97
C TYR A 50 16.95 7.10 18.71
N GLN A 51 16.91 6.65 17.47
CA GLN A 51 17.03 5.22 17.17
C GLN A 51 18.33 4.59 17.66
N HIS A 52 19.40 5.37 17.82
CA HIS A 52 20.69 4.89 18.30
C HIS A 52 20.81 4.84 19.82
N ASP A 53 19.89 5.49 20.55
CA ASP A 53 19.89 5.59 22.01
C ASP A 53 19.08 4.48 22.70
N VAL A 54 18.34 3.69 21.93
CA VAL A 54 17.54 2.57 22.42
C VAL A 54 18.23 1.22 22.23
N ASN A 55 17.72 0.19 22.90
CA ASN A 55 18.22 -1.18 22.73
C ASN A 55 18.05 -1.65 21.27
N GLN A 56 19.15 -1.89 20.56
CA GLN A 56 19.16 -2.19 19.15
C GLN A 56 18.52 -3.54 18.80
N LYS A 57 18.53 -4.52 19.72
CA LYS A 57 17.87 -5.82 19.52
C LYS A 57 16.36 -5.70 19.65
N GLU A 58 15.88 -4.98 20.65
CA GLU A 58 14.45 -4.72 20.85
C GLU A 58 13.90 -3.86 19.72
N LEU A 59 14.63 -2.84 19.28
CA LEU A 59 14.26 -2.02 18.14
C LEU A 59 14.13 -2.87 16.87
N ALA A 60 15.10 -3.73 16.56
CA ALA A 60 15.03 -4.61 15.40
C ALA A 60 13.80 -5.51 15.45
N HIS A 61 13.57 -6.17 16.61
CA HIS A 61 12.40 -7.05 16.78
C HIS A 61 11.06 -6.32 16.65
N ALA A 62 10.96 -5.11 17.20
CA ALA A 62 9.76 -4.29 17.07
C ALA A 62 9.52 -3.87 15.60
N LEU A 63 10.57 -3.49 14.89
CA LEU A 63 10.49 -3.12 13.48
C LEU A 63 10.11 -4.31 12.59
N ASP A 64 10.68 -5.49 12.83
CA ASP A 64 10.33 -6.71 12.11
C ASP A 64 8.83 -7.03 12.30
N GLY A 65 8.32 -6.93 13.53
CA GLY A 65 6.90 -7.12 13.82
C GLY A 65 5.98 -6.11 13.12
N VAL A 66 6.41 -4.84 13.01
CA VAL A 66 5.66 -3.82 12.26
C VAL A 66 5.66 -4.13 10.77
N VAL A 67 6.82 -4.51 10.20
CA VAL A 67 6.92 -4.87 8.77
C VAL A 67 6.04 -6.08 8.46
N GLU A 68 6.10 -7.13 9.28
CA GLU A 68 5.25 -8.31 9.15
C GLU A 68 3.76 -7.93 9.21
N SER A 69 3.36 -7.13 10.18
CA SER A 69 1.97 -6.68 10.34
C SER A 69 1.48 -5.93 9.09
N VAL A 70 2.27 -4.97 8.59
CA VAL A 70 1.91 -4.18 7.40
C VAL A 70 1.84 -5.06 6.15
N VAL A 71 2.82 -5.95 5.93
CA VAL A 71 2.83 -6.87 4.78
C VAL A 71 1.60 -7.77 4.78
N ASN A 72 1.23 -8.33 5.92
CA ASN A 72 0.06 -9.19 6.04
C ASN A 72 -1.26 -8.41 5.87
N GLN A 73 -1.34 -7.19 6.37
CA GLN A 73 -2.52 -6.32 6.21
C GLN A 73 -2.73 -5.90 4.73
N VAL A 74 -1.67 -5.55 4.04
CA VAL A 74 -1.72 -5.21 2.59
C VAL A 74 -2.01 -6.46 1.76
N GLY A 75 -1.45 -7.58 2.13
CA GLY A 75 -1.48 -8.82 1.37
C GLY A 75 -0.45 -8.83 0.23
N VAL A 76 -0.04 -10.02 -0.16
CA VAL A 76 1.08 -10.24 -1.09
C VAL A 76 0.62 -11.02 -2.32
N ASN A 77 0.82 -10.47 -3.51
CA ASN A 77 0.60 -11.22 -4.75
C ASN A 77 1.72 -12.25 -4.94
N VAL A 78 1.39 -13.53 -4.77
CA VAL A 78 2.35 -14.63 -4.83
C VAL A 78 3.03 -14.77 -6.19
N ASN A 79 2.37 -14.32 -7.26
CA ASN A 79 2.88 -14.41 -8.62
C ASN A 79 3.94 -13.34 -8.97
N THR A 80 4.00 -12.25 -8.20
CA THR A 80 4.94 -11.15 -8.47
C THR A 80 5.91 -10.88 -7.33
N ALA A 81 5.62 -11.38 -6.13
CA ALA A 81 6.41 -11.12 -4.94
C ALA A 81 7.84 -11.66 -5.05
N SER A 82 8.79 -10.90 -4.51
CA SER A 82 10.15 -11.36 -4.28
C SER A 82 10.22 -12.27 -3.04
N PRO A 83 11.24 -13.14 -2.93
CA PRO A 83 11.44 -13.92 -1.70
C PRO A 83 11.52 -13.05 -0.45
N ALA A 84 12.18 -11.89 -0.53
CA ALA A 84 12.29 -10.95 0.57
C ALA A 84 10.93 -10.42 1.06
N LEU A 85 9.95 -10.24 0.15
CA LEU A 85 8.59 -9.85 0.54
C LEU A 85 7.83 -11.06 1.12
N LEU A 86 7.98 -12.24 0.51
CA LEU A 86 7.30 -13.46 0.97
C LEU A 86 7.73 -13.88 2.38
N GLU A 87 8.98 -13.63 2.77
CA GLU A 87 9.50 -13.95 4.13
C GLU A 87 8.76 -13.22 5.25
N HIS A 88 8.11 -12.10 4.95
CA HIS A 88 7.29 -11.35 5.91
C HIS A 88 5.82 -11.80 5.95
N VAL A 89 5.45 -12.79 5.14
CA VAL A 89 4.10 -13.38 5.21
C VAL A 89 4.05 -14.39 6.34
N ALA A 90 3.06 -14.29 7.21
CA ALA A 90 2.88 -15.22 8.31
C ALA A 90 2.86 -16.68 7.82
N GLY A 91 3.65 -17.54 8.47
CA GLY A 91 3.80 -18.94 8.09
C GLY A 91 4.80 -19.22 6.96
N ILE A 92 5.44 -18.20 6.37
CA ILE A 92 6.42 -18.36 5.29
C ILE A 92 7.80 -17.91 5.77
N GLY A 93 8.69 -18.87 6.00
CA GLY A 93 10.10 -18.56 6.26
C GLY A 93 10.93 -18.53 4.97
N GLY A 94 12.19 -18.07 5.08
CA GLY A 94 13.08 -17.85 3.92
C GLY A 94 13.25 -19.05 3.00
N LYS A 95 13.34 -20.27 3.53
CA LYS A 95 13.40 -21.49 2.71
C LYS A 95 12.14 -21.70 1.89
N LEU A 96 10.99 -21.46 2.49
CA LEU A 96 9.70 -21.64 1.83
C LEU A 96 9.46 -20.54 0.77
N ALA A 97 9.88 -19.29 1.06
CA ALA A 97 9.86 -18.20 0.08
C ALA A 97 10.68 -18.54 -1.18
N GLN A 98 11.85 -19.15 -1.01
CA GLN A 98 12.67 -19.64 -2.14
C GLN A 98 12.00 -20.81 -2.88
N SER A 99 11.36 -21.74 -2.17
CA SER A 99 10.61 -22.83 -2.79
C SER A 99 9.43 -22.33 -3.63
N ILE A 100 8.71 -21.29 -3.16
CA ILE A 100 7.63 -20.66 -3.92
C ILE A 100 8.17 -20.02 -5.20
N LEU A 101 9.31 -19.31 -5.12
CA LEU A 101 9.95 -18.73 -6.30
C LEU A 101 10.36 -19.81 -7.32
N ALA A 102 11.08 -20.85 -6.86
CA ALA A 102 11.53 -21.95 -7.71
C ALA A 102 10.36 -22.69 -8.38
N TYR A 103 9.28 -22.94 -7.63
CA TYR A 103 8.07 -23.55 -8.18
C TYR A 103 7.44 -22.68 -9.26
N ARG A 104 7.35 -21.35 -9.03
CA ARG A 104 6.82 -20.39 -9.99
C ARG A 104 7.66 -20.33 -11.27
N GLU A 105 8.98 -20.40 -11.15
CA GLU A 105 9.90 -20.40 -12.30
C GLU A 105 9.80 -21.70 -13.11
N GLU A 106 9.61 -22.84 -12.45
CA GLU A 106 9.51 -24.15 -13.10
C GLU A 106 8.12 -24.42 -13.69
N ARG A 107 7.06 -24.12 -12.93
CA ARG A 107 5.67 -24.52 -13.25
C ARG A 107 4.81 -23.37 -13.77
N GLY A 108 5.31 -22.13 -13.70
CA GLY A 108 4.56 -20.93 -14.07
C GLY A 108 3.75 -20.36 -12.91
N VAL A 109 2.86 -19.44 -13.24
CA VAL A 109 2.06 -18.69 -12.27
C VAL A 109 1.03 -19.57 -11.56
N PHE A 110 0.83 -19.31 -10.27
CA PHE A 110 -0.25 -19.91 -9.48
C PHE A 110 -1.61 -19.41 -10.00
N LYS A 111 -2.53 -20.32 -10.25
CA LYS A 111 -3.88 -20.03 -10.73
C LYS A 111 -4.93 -20.06 -9.61
N THR A 112 -4.62 -20.74 -8.51
CA THR A 112 -5.49 -20.84 -7.33
C THR A 112 -4.63 -20.86 -6.07
N ARG A 113 -5.17 -20.39 -4.93
CA ARG A 113 -4.51 -20.52 -3.62
C ARG A 113 -4.22 -21.99 -3.29
N LYS A 114 -5.13 -22.89 -3.65
CA LYS A 114 -4.96 -24.33 -3.40
C LYS A 114 -3.70 -24.90 -4.04
N SER A 115 -3.27 -24.36 -5.20
CA SER A 115 -2.04 -24.83 -5.87
C SER A 115 -0.76 -24.46 -5.10
N LEU A 116 -0.82 -23.64 -4.06
CA LEU A 116 0.29 -23.43 -3.14
C LEU A 116 0.68 -24.72 -2.38
N LEU A 117 -0.25 -25.62 -2.15
CA LEU A 117 0.03 -26.92 -1.52
C LEU A 117 0.93 -27.84 -2.37
N ASP A 118 1.09 -27.54 -3.66
CA ASP A 118 2.00 -28.27 -4.55
C ASP A 118 3.47 -27.79 -4.40
N VAL A 119 3.70 -26.71 -3.66
CA VAL A 119 5.05 -26.19 -3.41
C VAL A 119 5.80 -27.08 -2.42
N PRO A 120 7.00 -27.57 -2.75
CA PRO A 120 7.80 -28.38 -1.84
C PRO A 120 8.06 -27.68 -0.51
N GLY A 121 7.64 -28.31 0.59
CA GLY A 121 7.80 -27.80 1.95
C GLY A 121 6.65 -26.92 2.45
N LEU A 122 5.69 -26.54 1.61
CA LEU A 122 4.48 -25.83 2.01
C LEU A 122 3.40 -26.86 2.41
N GLY A 123 3.44 -27.27 3.67
CA GLY A 123 2.44 -28.21 4.23
C GLY A 123 1.15 -27.48 4.65
N THR A 124 0.14 -28.27 5.03
CA THR A 124 -1.19 -27.79 5.42
C THR A 124 -1.14 -26.67 6.46
N LYS A 125 -0.30 -26.81 7.50
CA LYS A 125 -0.16 -25.80 8.55
C LYS A 125 0.36 -24.46 8.03
N ALA A 126 1.38 -24.48 7.17
CA ALA A 126 1.92 -23.25 6.56
C ALA A 126 0.90 -22.62 5.61
N TYR A 127 0.15 -23.43 4.88
CA TYR A 127 -0.95 -22.99 4.02
C TYR A 127 -2.03 -22.30 4.83
N GLU A 128 -2.55 -22.90 5.89
CA GLU A 128 -3.56 -22.31 6.79
C GLU A 128 -3.10 -20.98 7.38
N GLN A 129 -1.82 -20.86 7.73
CA GLN A 129 -1.29 -19.61 8.29
C GLN A 129 -1.09 -18.51 7.24
N SER A 130 -0.79 -18.84 6.01
CA SER A 130 -0.40 -17.88 4.97
C SER A 130 -1.49 -17.55 3.95
N ALA A 131 -2.45 -18.45 3.72
CA ALA A 131 -3.40 -18.35 2.62
C ALA A 131 -4.25 -17.07 2.64
N GLY A 132 -4.61 -16.56 3.81
CA GLY A 132 -5.35 -15.30 3.95
C GLY A 132 -4.56 -14.06 3.51
N PHE A 133 -3.24 -14.13 3.51
CA PHE A 133 -2.33 -13.02 3.18
C PHE A 133 -1.76 -13.10 1.77
N LEU A 134 -1.83 -14.27 1.14
CA LEU A 134 -1.37 -14.47 -0.23
C LEU A 134 -2.52 -14.21 -1.22
N ARG A 135 -2.27 -13.37 -2.21
CA ARG A 135 -3.23 -12.99 -3.25
C ARG A 135 -2.86 -13.61 -4.59
N ILE A 136 -3.89 -13.96 -5.38
CA ILE A 136 -3.74 -14.35 -6.78
C ILE A 136 -4.68 -13.45 -7.61
N ARG A 137 -4.15 -12.38 -8.19
CA ARG A 137 -4.96 -11.34 -8.84
C ARG A 137 -5.69 -11.85 -10.09
N ASP A 138 -5.01 -12.64 -10.92
CA ASP A 138 -5.54 -13.14 -12.19
C ASP A 138 -5.80 -14.66 -12.12
N GLY A 139 -6.29 -15.12 -10.96
CA GLY A 139 -6.56 -16.52 -10.68
C GLY A 139 -7.91 -17.01 -11.23
N GLN A 140 -8.11 -18.32 -11.13
CA GLN A 140 -9.38 -18.96 -11.54
C GLN A 140 -10.53 -18.66 -10.58
N ASN A 141 -10.24 -18.48 -9.29
CA ASN A 141 -11.22 -18.11 -8.28
C ASN A 141 -11.04 -16.63 -7.89
N PRO A 142 -12.02 -15.75 -8.18
CA PRO A 142 -11.92 -14.33 -7.81
C PRO A 142 -11.75 -14.11 -6.29
N LEU A 143 -12.20 -15.01 -5.43
CA LEU A 143 -12.01 -14.95 -3.98
C LEU A 143 -10.52 -15.05 -3.59
N ASP A 144 -9.68 -15.66 -4.43
CA ASP A 144 -8.24 -15.74 -4.19
C ASP A 144 -7.53 -14.38 -4.28
N ASN A 145 -8.20 -13.35 -4.82
CA ASN A 145 -7.71 -11.96 -4.79
C ASN A 145 -8.19 -11.16 -3.57
N SER A 146 -8.92 -11.76 -2.64
CA SER A 146 -9.44 -11.09 -1.43
C SER A 146 -8.62 -11.43 -0.18
N ALA A 147 -8.89 -10.77 0.97
CA ALA A 147 -8.35 -11.18 2.27
C ALA A 147 -9.14 -12.33 2.91
N ILE A 148 -10.23 -12.78 2.30
CA ILE A 148 -11.05 -13.87 2.82
C ILE A 148 -10.20 -15.14 2.88
N HIS A 149 -10.11 -15.74 4.06
CA HIS A 149 -9.41 -17.01 4.20
C HIS A 149 -10.16 -18.14 3.48
N PRO A 150 -9.46 -19.12 2.84
CA PRO A 150 -10.12 -20.22 2.12
C PRO A 150 -11.15 -21.01 2.93
N GLU A 151 -10.98 -21.13 4.25
CA GLU A 151 -11.95 -21.76 5.15
C GLU A 151 -13.30 -21.01 5.21
N SER A 152 -13.29 -19.72 4.94
CA SER A 152 -14.48 -18.86 4.93
C SER A 152 -15.12 -18.73 3.55
N TYR A 153 -14.58 -19.38 2.51
CA TYR A 153 -15.18 -19.33 1.16
C TYR A 153 -16.61 -19.83 1.12
N PRO A 154 -16.99 -20.92 1.81
CA PRO A 154 -18.39 -21.34 1.82
C PRO A 154 -19.35 -20.26 2.35
N VAL A 155 -18.94 -19.50 3.37
CA VAL A 155 -19.73 -18.36 3.89
C VAL A 155 -19.79 -17.22 2.88
N ALA A 156 -18.67 -16.87 2.26
CA ALA A 156 -18.61 -15.81 1.25
C ALA A 156 -19.46 -16.15 0.01
N GLU A 157 -19.42 -17.38 -0.45
CA GLU A 157 -20.24 -17.88 -1.57
C GLU A 157 -21.74 -17.85 -1.20
N ALA A 158 -22.12 -18.26 0.01
CA ALA A 158 -23.48 -18.20 0.48
C ALA A 158 -24.02 -16.76 0.62
N VAL A 159 -23.16 -15.80 1.00
CA VAL A 159 -23.49 -14.37 1.02
C VAL A 159 -23.77 -13.87 -0.40
N LEU A 160 -22.90 -14.20 -1.35
CA LEU A 160 -23.05 -13.79 -2.77
C LEU A 160 -24.31 -14.42 -3.40
N GLU A 161 -24.60 -15.69 -3.12
CA GLU A 161 -25.80 -16.37 -3.58
C GLU A 161 -27.06 -15.66 -3.08
N ARG A 162 -27.11 -15.31 -1.78
CA ARG A 162 -28.25 -14.57 -1.19
C ARG A 162 -28.37 -13.15 -1.76
N ALA A 163 -27.25 -12.51 -2.10
CA ALA A 163 -27.26 -11.22 -2.77
C ALA A 163 -27.67 -11.31 -4.26
N GLY A 164 -27.73 -12.53 -4.83
CA GLY A 164 -28.09 -12.79 -6.22
C GLY A 164 -26.95 -12.45 -7.19
N VAL A 165 -25.69 -12.49 -6.74
CA VAL A 165 -24.49 -12.16 -7.53
C VAL A 165 -23.44 -13.27 -7.41
N GLN A 166 -22.44 -13.24 -8.31
CA GLN A 166 -21.34 -14.19 -8.32
C GLN A 166 -20.02 -13.50 -7.94
N PRO A 167 -18.98 -14.24 -7.55
CA PRO A 167 -17.66 -13.68 -7.27
C PRO A 167 -17.06 -12.86 -8.43
N ALA A 168 -17.38 -13.22 -9.67
CA ALA A 168 -16.93 -12.54 -10.89
C ALA A 168 -17.80 -11.34 -11.32
N THR A 169 -18.92 -11.07 -10.62
CA THR A 169 -19.79 -9.91 -10.91
C THR A 169 -19.02 -8.61 -10.75
N ALA A 170 -19.30 -7.62 -11.62
CA ALA A 170 -18.68 -6.30 -11.55
C ALA A 170 -18.81 -5.66 -10.17
N MET A 171 -17.76 -4.94 -9.75
CA MET A 171 -17.66 -4.43 -8.37
C MET A 171 -18.87 -3.56 -7.98
N ASP A 172 -19.27 -2.61 -8.83
CA ASP A 172 -20.38 -1.68 -8.52
C ASP A 172 -21.72 -2.42 -8.35
N GLU A 173 -21.98 -3.41 -9.22
CA GLU A 173 -23.17 -4.24 -9.12
C GLU A 173 -23.15 -5.08 -7.84
N ARG A 174 -22.00 -5.65 -7.50
CA ARG A 174 -21.83 -6.46 -6.29
C ARG A 174 -22.00 -5.62 -5.02
N VAL A 175 -21.41 -4.42 -4.96
CA VAL A 175 -21.60 -3.49 -3.84
C VAL A 175 -23.08 -3.18 -3.64
N THR A 176 -23.79 -2.80 -4.71
CA THR A 176 -25.23 -2.51 -4.67
C THR A 176 -26.06 -3.71 -4.19
N ALA A 177 -25.71 -4.92 -4.62
CA ALA A 177 -26.39 -6.15 -4.21
C ALA A 177 -26.16 -6.47 -2.72
N LEU A 178 -24.93 -6.29 -2.23
CA LEU A 178 -24.58 -6.50 -0.82
C LEU A 178 -25.25 -5.46 0.08
N GLU A 179 -25.34 -4.21 -0.32
CA GLU A 179 -26.06 -3.15 0.39
C GLU A 179 -27.57 -3.48 0.50
N ARG A 180 -28.18 -3.96 -0.56
CA ARG A 180 -29.59 -4.41 -0.54
C ARG A 180 -29.77 -5.60 0.41
N LEU A 181 -28.87 -6.58 0.37
CA LEU A 181 -28.94 -7.73 1.26
C LEU A 181 -28.85 -7.29 2.74
N THR A 182 -27.89 -6.44 3.09
CA THR A 182 -27.71 -5.97 4.48
C THR A 182 -28.80 -5.01 4.94
N ALA A 183 -29.45 -4.31 4.04
CA ALA A 183 -30.65 -3.49 4.33
C ALA A 183 -31.88 -4.34 4.64
N THR A 184 -32.01 -5.51 4.00
CA THR A 184 -33.17 -6.44 4.22
C THR A 184 -32.89 -7.42 5.34
N THR A 185 -31.67 -7.89 5.48
CA THR A 185 -31.23 -8.84 6.50
C THR A 185 -30.07 -8.26 7.27
N PRO A 186 -30.27 -7.77 8.51
CA PRO A 186 -29.20 -7.21 9.31
C PRO A 186 -28.02 -8.17 9.46
N PRO A 187 -26.75 -7.67 9.48
CA PRO A 187 -25.57 -8.51 9.54
C PRO A 187 -25.57 -9.55 10.67
N LYS A 188 -26.11 -9.19 11.84
CA LYS A 188 -26.23 -10.12 12.96
C LYS A 188 -27.15 -11.31 12.63
N GLN A 189 -28.30 -11.06 12.03
CA GLN A 189 -29.21 -12.11 11.61
C GLN A 189 -28.58 -12.99 10.51
N LEU A 190 -27.92 -12.36 9.54
CA LEU A 190 -27.23 -13.07 8.47
C LEU A 190 -26.10 -13.96 9.00
N ALA A 191 -25.36 -13.49 10.02
CA ALA A 191 -24.31 -14.27 10.69
C ALA A 191 -24.89 -15.51 11.39
N ASP A 192 -26.01 -15.33 12.13
CA ASP A 192 -26.69 -16.43 12.81
C ASP A 192 -27.21 -17.48 11.80
N GLU A 193 -27.80 -17.04 10.69
CA GLU A 193 -28.29 -17.91 9.62
C GLU A 193 -27.19 -18.68 8.87
N LEU A 194 -26.01 -18.05 8.71
CA LEU A 194 -24.83 -18.66 8.07
C LEU A 194 -23.93 -19.41 9.06
N ASN A 195 -24.33 -19.47 10.33
CA ASN A 195 -23.59 -20.12 11.41
C ASN A 195 -22.12 -19.66 11.49
N CYS A 196 -21.90 -18.34 11.37
CA CYS A 196 -20.58 -17.72 11.50
C CYS A 196 -20.60 -16.58 12.52
N GLY A 197 -19.42 -16.16 12.99
CA GLY A 197 -19.29 -15.01 13.89
C GLY A 197 -19.62 -13.69 13.18
N LEU A 198 -20.28 -12.76 13.87
CA LEU A 198 -20.58 -11.43 13.32
C LEU A 198 -19.32 -10.71 12.81
N PRO A 199 -18.19 -10.65 13.56
CA PRO A 199 -16.98 -10.02 13.04
C PRO A 199 -16.47 -10.66 11.74
N THR A 200 -16.51 -11.99 11.65
CA THR A 200 -16.11 -12.72 10.44
C THR A 200 -17.02 -12.38 9.25
N LEU A 201 -18.31 -12.25 9.47
CA LEU A 201 -19.23 -11.85 8.40
C LEU A 201 -18.99 -10.41 7.95
N GLU A 202 -18.75 -9.49 8.88
CA GLU A 202 -18.45 -8.08 8.58
C GLU A 202 -17.18 -7.97 7.74
N ASP A 203 -16.12 -8.70 8.10
CA ASP A 203 -14.89 -8.79 7.32
C ASP A 203 -15.16 -9.36 5.91
N ILE A 204 -15.96 -10.42 5.81
CA ILE A 204 -16.33 -11.01 4.51
C ILE A 204 -17.10 -10.00 3.65
N LEU A 205 -18.07 -9.30 4.20
CA LEU A 205 -18.85 -8.29 3.48
C LEU A 205 -17.96 -7.16 2.96
N GLU A 206 -17.04 -6.66 3.79
CA GLU A 206 -16.08 -5.64 3.37
C GLU A 206 -15.19 -6.15 2.23
N GLN A 207 -14.64 -7.35 2.34
CA GLN A 207 -13.78 -7.94 1.32
C GLN A 207 -14.52 -8.30 0.02
N LEU A 208 -15.79 -8.66 0.10
CA LEU A 208 -16.62 -8.89 -1.09
C LEU A 208 -16.99 -7.58 -1.78
N ALA A 209 -17.20 -6.49 -1.03
CA ALA A 209 -17.45 -5.17 -1.58
C ALA A 209 -16.21 -4.62 -2.31
N ARG A 210 -15.02 -4.81 -1.72
CA ARG A 210 -13.76 -4.28 -2.25
C ARG A 210 -12.65 -5.35 -2.22
N PRO A 211 -12.71 -6.37 -3.09
CA PRO A 211 -11.72 -7.45 -3.09
C PRO A 211 -10.33 -6.92 -3.44
N GLY A 212 -9.34 -7.35 -2.67
CA GLY A 212 -7.95 -6.98 -2.89
C GLY A 212 -7.64 -5.50 -2.62
N ARG A 213 -8.51 -4.78 -1.89
CA ARG A 213 -8.24 -3.41 -1.45
C ARG A 213 -6.90 -3.34 -0.74
N ASP A 214 -6.07 -2.43 -1.21
CA ASP A 214 -4.83 -2.06 -0.55
C ASP A 214 -5.14 -0.90 0.41
N PRO A 215 -4.91 -1.03 1.72
CA PRO A 215 -5.14 0.06 2.68
C PRO A 215 -4.39 1.36 2.33
N ARG A 216 -3.33 1.26 1.54
CA ARG A 216 -2.55 2.41 1.06
C ARG A 216 -3.30 3.26 0.03
N GLU A 217 -4.29 2.70 -0.66
CA GLU A 217 -5.12 3.42 -1.64
C GLU A 217 -5.97 4.53 -0.99
N ASP A 218 -6.23 4.43 0.31
CA ASP A 218 -6.94 5.47 1.07
C ASP A 218 -6.02 6.64 1.44
N THR A 219 -4.70 6.51 1.26
CA THR A 219 -3.79 7.62 1.45
C THR A 219 -3.80 8.51 0.20
N PRO A 220 -3.68 9.86 0.37
CA PRO A 220 -3.60 10.76 -0.77
C PRO A 220 -2.49 10.31 -1.72
N ALA A 221 -2.83 10.09 -2.98
CA ALA A 221 -1.84 9.72 -3.99
C ALA A 221 -0.77 10.82 -4.08
N PRO A 222 0.52 10.48 -4.20
CA PRO A 222 1.56 11.47 -4.42
C PRO A 222 1.25 12.24 -5.71
N ILE A 223 1.41 13.57 -5.66
CA ILE A 223 1.25 14.40 -6.85
C ILE A 223 2.41 14.08 -7.79
N LEU A 224 2.19 13.16 -8.71
CA LEU A 224 3.13 12.88 -9.80
C LEU A 224 2.88 13.93 -10.88
N ARG A 225 3.77 14.92 -11.00
CA ARG A 225 3.71 15.90 -12.08
C ARG A 225 4.48 15.36 -13.27
N SER A 226 3.82 15.30 -14.42
CA SER A 226 4.46 15.02 -15.70
C SER A 226 5.32 16.21 -16.18
N ASP A 227 5.03 17.41 -15.68
CA ASP A 227 5.69 18.64 -16.09
C ASP A 227 6.59 19.10 -14.94
N VAL A 228 7.89 19.13 -15.20
CA VAL A 228 8.86 19.78 -14.32
C VAL A 228 8.72 21.28 -14.56
N LEU A 229 7.91 21.94 -13.74
CA LEU A 229 7.81 23.39 -13.79
C LEU A 229 9.12 23.98 -13.27
N SER A 230 9.73 24.85 -14.07
CA SER A 230 10.78 25.73 -13.59
C SER A 230 10.14 26.96 -12.89
N THR A 231 10.90 27.66 -12.07
CA THR A 231 10.42 28.91 -11.47
C THR A 231 9.99 29.93 -12.53
N ASP A 232 10.56 29.83 -13.73
CA ASP A 232 10.30 30.72 -14.86
C ASP A 232 8.97 30.41 -15.57
N ASP A 233 8.41 29.22 -15.36
CA ASP A 233 7.10 28.82 -15.89
C ASP A 233 5.94 29.25 -15.01
N LEU A 234 6.22 29.80 -13.82
CA LEU A 234 5.21 30.24 -12.87
C LEU A 234 4.71 31.64 -13.23
N ALA A 235 3.41 31.84 -13.14
CA ALA A 235 2.74 33.13 -13.31
C ALA A 235 1.83 33.47 -12.10
N GLU A 236 1.74 34.74 -11.77
CA GLU A 236 0.77 35.22 -10.78
C GLU A 236 -0.66 34.92 -11.24
N GLY A 237 -1.50 34.46 -10.32
CA GLY A 237 -2.87 33.97 -10.59
C GLY A 237 -2.94 32.50 -11.01
N MET A 238 -1.82 31.80 -11.18
CA MET A 238 -1.80 30.36 -11.50
C MET A 238 -2.25 29.54 -10.30
N THR A 239 -3.20 28.65 -10.50
CA THR A 239 -3.67 27.72 -9.47
C THR A 239 -2.95 26.39 -9.61
N LEU A 240 -2.39 25.89 -8.52
CA LEU A 240 -1.59 24.66 -8.47
C LEU A 240 -2.00 23.83 -7.25
N LYS A 241 -1.89 22.51 -7.38
CA LYS A 241 -1.92 21.64 -6.19
C LYS A 241 -0.55 21.65 -5.52
N GLY A 242 -0.54 21.88 -4.22
CA GLY A 242 0.67 21.87 -3.42
C GLY A 242 0.55 20.94 -2.21
N THR A 243 1.70 20.46 -1.73
CA THR A 243 1.78 19.64 -0.53
C THR A 243 2.43 20.41 0.60
N VAL A 244 1.84 20.41 1.79
CA VAL A 244 2.43 21.05 2.98
C VAL A 244 3.70 20.34 3.38
N ARG A 245 4.86 21.00 3.24
CA ARG A 245 6.16 20.49 3.71
C ARG A 245 6.46 20.84 5.16
N ASN A 246 6.05 22.03 5.57
CA ASN A 246 6.27 22.49 6.93
C ASN A 246 5.16 23.47 7.35
N ALA A 247 4.68 23.34 8.59
CA ALA A 247 3.72 24.26 9.20
C ALA A 247 4.40 25.00 10.35
N VAL A 248 4.33 26.33 10.33
CA VAL A 248 4.97 27.23 11.29
C VAL A 248 3.95 28.27 11.81
N ASP A 249 4.27 29.00 12.86
CA ASP A 249 3.34 29.93 13.53
C ASP A 249 2.77 31.02 12.61
N PHE A 250 3.50 31.40 11.58
CA PHE A 250 3.12 32.46 10.64
C PHE A 250 2.54 31.96 9.32
N GLY A 251 2.46 30.63 9.10
CA GLY A 251 1.90 30.03 7.88
C GLY A 251 2.40 28.63 7.61
N ALA A 252 2.36 28.23 6.33
CA ALA A 252 2.86 26.93 5.89
C ALA A 252 3.72 27.06 4.62
N PHE A 253 4.77 26.27 4.55
CA PHE A 253 5.57 26.09 3.35
C PHE A 253 4.99 24.95 2.52
N ILE A 254 4.65 25.28 1.27
CA ILE A 254 3.94 24.40 0.35
C ILE A 254 4.86 24.05 -0.83
N ASP A 255 5.10 22.78 -1.04
CA ASP A 255 5.73 22.28 -2.27
C ASP A 255 4.75 22.35 -3.43
N ILE A 256 5.00 23.24 -4.36
CA ILE A 256 4.20 23.45 -5.56
C ILE A 256 4.83 22.82 -6.81
N GLY A 257 5.88 21.99 -6.64
CA GLY A 257 6.55 21.24 -7.71
C GLY A 257 7.66 21.99 -8.41
N VAL A 258 8.12 23.10 -7.86
CA VAL A 258 9.35 23.79 -8.26
C VAL A 258 10.43 23.63 -7.20
N LYS A 259 11.66 24.04 -7.50
CA LYS A 259 12.82 23.87 -6.59
C LYS A 259 12.64 24.58 -5.24
N GLN A 260 11.76 25.59 -5.16
CA GLN A 260 11.53 26.41 -3.98
C GLN A 260 10.09 26.27 -3.49
N ASP A 261 9.91 26.11 -2.17
CA ASP A 261 8.59 26.03 -1.58
C ASP A 261 7.92 27.41 -1.56
N GLY A 262 6.62 27.48 -1.82
CA GLY A 262 5.84 28.68 -1.68
C GLY A 262 5.36 28.88 -0.23
N LEU A 263 5.24 30.12 0.22
CA LEU A 263 4.72 30.46 1.54
C LEU A 263 3.22 30.79 1.47
N LEU A 264 2.42 29.98 2.12
CA LEU A 264 1.02 30.28 2.42
C LEU A 264 0.95 30.93 3.80
N HIS A 265 0.83 32.27 3.84
CA HIS A 265 0.80 33.01 5.08
C HIS A 265 -0.48 32.76 5.88
N LYS A 266 -0.41 32.77 7.22
CA LYS A 266 -1.53 32.51 8.15
C LYS A 266 -2.78 33.31 7.85
N SER A 267 -2.63 34.56 7.41
CA SER A 267 -3.78 35.44 7.06
C SER A 267 -4.57 34.96 5.82
N LYS A 268 -4.02 34.04 5.05
CA LYS A 268 -4.64 33.44 3.86
C LYS A 268 -5.23 32.05 4.10
N ILE A 269 -4.99 31.51 5.28
CA ILE A 269 -5.54 30.22 5.71
C ILE A 269 -6.92 30.47 6.33
N PRO A 270 -7.98 29.73 5.96
CA PRO A 270 -9.29 29.87 6.57
C PRO A 270 -9.25 29.72 8.09
N PHE A 271 -10.03 30.55 8.79
CA PHE A 271 -10.08 30.50 10.25
C PHE A 271 -10.51 29.14 10.77
N GLY A 272 -9.78 28.62 11.74
CA GLY A 272 -10.04 27.29 12.32
C GLY A 272 -9.39 26.12 11.58
N THR A 273 -8.71 26.34 10.45
CA THR A 273 -8.00 25.28 9.71
C THR A 273 -6.62 25.04 10.31
N ILE A 274 -6.32 23.82 10.67
CA ILE A 274 -5.00 23.37 11.12
C ILE A 274 -4.37 22.55 9.99
N LEU A 275 -3.27 23.05 9.44
CA LEU A 275 -2.50 22.36 8.41
C LEU A 275 -1.50 21.40 9.05
N LYS A 276 -1.39 20.22 8.45
CA LYS A 276 -0.41 19.20 8.82
C LYS A 276 0.54 18.94 7.66
N VAL A 277 1.76 18.53 7.98
CA VAL A 277 2.73 18.07 6.98
C VAL A 277 2.12 16.90 6.20
N GLY A 278 2.14 17.00 4.88
CA GLY A 278 1.54 16.02 3.96
C GLY A 278 0.14 16.39 3.45
N ASP A 279 -0.51 17.43 4.01
CA ASP A 279 -1.81 17.89 3.48
C ASP A 279 -1.66 18.42 2.05
N ILE A 280 -2.63 18.10 1.21
CA ILE A 280 -2.69 18.55 -0.18
C ILE A 280 -3.74 19.66 -0.30
N LEU A 281 -3.33 20.79 -0.89
CA LEU A 281 -4.17 21.99 -1.03
C LEU A 281 -4.13 22.49 -2.46
N ASP A 282 -5.24 23.13 -2.88
CA ASP A 282 -5.22 23.98 -4.06
C ASP A 282 -4.79 25.40 -3.63
N VAL A 283 -3.71 25.90 -4.24
CA VAL A 283 -3.12 27.20 -3.93
C VAL A 283 -2.96 28.05 -5.18
N GLU A 284 -3.15 29.35 -5.05
CA GLU A 284 -2.95 30.34 -6.11
C GLU A 284 -1.63 31.08 -5.86
N ILE A 285 -0.86 31.33 -6.91
CA ILE A 285 0.34 32.16 -6.84
C ILE A 285 -0.08 33.63 -6.76
N LEU A 286 0.22 34.26 -5.65
CA LEU A 286 -0.10 35.69 -5.43
C LEU A 286 1.02 36.62 -5.90
N SER A 287 2.29 36.21 -5.70
CA SER A 287 3.46 36.96 -6.18
C SER A 287 4.70 36.09 -6.24
N ILE A 288 5.62 36.45 -7.12
CA ILE A 288 6.91 35.79 -7.34
C ILE A 288 8.02 36.81 -7.24
N GLU A 289 8.84 36.74 -6.19
CA GLU A 289 10.06 37.52 -6.04
C GLU A 289 11.28 36.73 -6.55
N ALA A 290 11.51 36.73 -7.86
CA ALA A 290 12.57 35.91 -8.49
C ALA A 290 13.96 36.18 -7.91
N THR A 291 14.27 37.44 -7.55
CA THR A 291 15.57 37.85 -6.98
C THR A 291 15.84 37.30 -5.59
N ARG A 292 14.79 37.00 -4.82
CA ARG A 292 14.85 36.47 -3.46
C ARG A 292 14.39 35.02 -3.37
N GLY A 293 13.93 34.44 -4.48
CA GLY A 293 13.40 33.10 -4.52
C GLY A 293 12.18 32.90 -3.62
N ARG A 294 11.32 33.93 -3.48
CA ARG A 294 10.13 33.86 -2.65
C ARG A 294 8.88 33.78 -3.51
N ILE A 295 8.02 32.80 -3.19
CA ILE A 295 6.72 32.61 -3.84
C ILE A 295 5.66 32.75 -2.75
N SER A 296 4.76 33.74 -2.91
CA SER A 296 3.64 33.93 -2.00
C SER A 296 2.40 33.25 -2.55
N LEU A 297 1.73 32.49 -1.69
CA LEU A 297 0.56 31.69 -2.04
C LEU A 297 -0.70 32.18 -1.37
N GLY A 298 -1.83 32.04 -2.05
CA GLY A 298 -3.18 32.19 -1.56
C GLY A 298 -3.88 30.83 -1.45
N TRP A 299 -4.85 30.74 -0.55
CA TRP A 299 -5.72 29.57 -0.44
C TRP A 299 -6.84 29.65 -1.48
N VAL A 300 -6.99 28.63 -2.31
CA VAL A 300 -8.13 28.49 -3.21
C VAL A 300 -9.22 27.72 -2.47
N LYS A 301 -10.40 28.31 -2.31
CA LYS A 301 -11.54 27.59 -1.76
C LYS A 301 -12.05 26.62 -2.82
N ALA A 302 -12.16 25.36 -2.45
CA ALA A 302 -12.87 24.33 -3.22
C ALA A 302 -14.35 24.70 -3.35
#